data_0b11f4743cb7b6bc87fc1e860b2e3e4e
#
_entry.id   0b11f4743cb7b6bc87fc1e860b2e3e4e
#
_cell.length_a   1.000
_cell.length_b   1.000
_cell.length_c   1.000
_cell.angle_alpha   90.00
_cell.angle_beta   90.00
_cell.angle_gamma   90.00
#
_symmetry.space_group_name_H-M   'P 1'
#
loop_
_entity.id
_entity.type
_entity.pdbx_description
1 polymer ?
#
loop_
_entity_poly.entity_id
_entity_poly.type
_entity_poly.pdbx_seq_one_letter_code
_entity_poly.pdbx_strand_id
1 'polypeptide(L)'
;MRSLHDARTTPYAVERQHLRSWTLALEPASTATQPLLVLRPPPELAAGLFRQVFARAMESLNAPLSPAIPLVLRGEFDRVVGDQLTQEALLTAARAARLEAATITPRCLVHRRVSAPGITRQAYFVFFEAPAIAEFRQQLGLDAAALSPILFVAAADSDFDSWLPLRVSGAADCLAPVEISR
;
A
#
# COMPACT_ATOMS: atom_id res chain seq x y z
N MET A 1 -12.26 -4.16 -28.97
CA MET A 1 -11.82 -2.99 -28.19
C MET A 1 -12.50 -3.06 -26.83
N ARG A 2 -11.78 -3.39 -25.75
CA ARG A 2 -12.33 -3.29 -24.39
C ARG A 2 -12.36 -1.81 -24.00
N SER A 3 -13.51 -1.32 -23.61
CA SER A 3 -13.75 0.07 -23.25
C SER A 3 -13.04 0.42 -21.93
N LEU A 4 -12.61 1.66 -21.76
CA LEU A 4 -12.21 2.23 -20.46
C LEU A 4 -13.27 2.03 -19.36
N HIS A 5 -14.52 1.83 -19.76
CA HIS A 5 -15.62 1.50 -18.87
C HIS A 5 -15.44 0.12 -18.21
N ASP A 6 -14.90 -0.88 -18.92
CA ASP A 6 -14.65 -2.23 -18.38
C ASP A 6 -13.56 -2.24 -17.30
N ALA A 7 -12.56 -1.35 -17.41
CA ALA A 7 -11.52 -1.23 -16.42
C ALA A 7 -12.02 -0.67 -15.07
N ARG A 8 -13.13 0.07 -15.10
CA ARG A 8 -13.73 0.72 -13.92
C ARG A 8 -14.79 -0.12 -13.21
N THR A 9 -15.36 -1.09 -13.88
CA THR A 9 -16.50 -1.86 -13.37
C THR A 9 -16.18 -3.32 -13.11
N THR A 10 -15.18 -3.89 -13.79
CA THR A 10 -14.81 -5.29 -13.60
C THR A 10 -13.92 -5.43 -12.35
N PRO A 11 -14.33 -6.24 -11.37
CA PRO A 11 -13.52 -6.47 -10.17
C PRO A 11 -12.13 -7.00 -10.49
N TYR A 12 -11.16 -6.61 -9.66
CA TYR A 12 -9.85 -7.24 -9.60
C TYR A 12 -9.93 -8.42 -8.65
N ALA A 13 -9.26 -9.51 -8.95
CA ALA A 13 -9.34 -10.73 -8.15
C ALA A 13 -8.04 -10.97 -7.36
N VAL A 14 -8.21 -11.35 -6.11
CA VAL A 14 -7.12 -11.79 -5.22
C VAL A 14 -7.48 -13.15 -4.65
N GLU A 15 -6.58 -14.11 -4.76
CA GLU A 15 -6.80 -15.43 -4.14
C GLU A 15 -6.65 -15.33 -2.62
N ARG A 16 -7.55 -15.98 -1.89
CA ARG A 16 -7.56 -15.99 -0.42
C ARG A 16 -6.23 -16.43 0.19
N GLN A 17 -5.56 -17.41 -0.42
CA GLN A 17 -4.27 -17.89 0.06
C GLN A 17 -3.18 -16.82 -0.01
N HIS A 18 -3.25 -15.88 -0.96
CA HIS A 18 -2.28 -14.79 -1.11
C HIS A 18 -2.48 -13.64 -0.10
N LEU A 19 -3.55 -13.69 0.71
CA LEU A 19 -3.78 -12.76 1.81
C LEU A 19 -3.21 -13.26 3.15
N ARG A 20 -2.44 -14.33 3.12
CA ARG A 20 -1.77 -14.93 4.28
C ARG A 20 -0.26 -14.76 4.15
N SER A 21 0.43 -15.03 5.26
CA SER A 21 1.91 -15.02 5.27
C SER A 21 2.52 -13.65 4.97
N TRP A 22 1.96 -12.62 5.57
CA TRP A 22 2.57 -11.29 5.59
C TRP A 22 3.82 -11.28 6.48
N THR A 23 4.82 -10.48 6.14
CA THR A 23 6.07 -10.37 6.90
C THR A 23 6.40 -8.92 7.23
N LEU A 24 6.80 -8.67 8.47
CA LEU A 24 7.28 -7.37 8.92
C LEU A 24 8.75 -7.18 8.53
N ALA A 25 9.09 -5.99 8.07
CA ALA A 25 10.47 -5.62 7.78
C ALA A 25 10.76 -4.15 8.11
N LEU A 26 12.01 -3.89 8.48
CA LEU A 26 12.57 -2.53 8.47
C LEU A 26 13.21 -2.30 7.10
N GLU A 27 12.94 -1.13 6.53
CA GLU A 27 13.52 -0.70 5.26
C GLU A 27 14.60 0.36 5.49
N PRO A 28 15.64 0.41 4.66
CA PRO A 28 16.59 1.50 4.67
C PRO A 28 15.89 2.78 4.14
N ALA A 29 15.46 3.64 5.06
CA ALA A 29 14.77 4.88 4.74
C ALA A 29 15.68 6.07 5.04
N SER A 30 15.96 6.90 4.04
CA SER A 30 16.82 8.09 4.14
C SER A 30 16.04 9.41 4.00
N THR A 31 14.83 9.37 3.44
CA THR A 31 13.95 10.54 3.29
C THR A 31 12.68 10.41 4.10
N ALA A 32 12.07 11.51 4.46
CA ALA A 32 10.89 11.56 5.33
C ALA A 32 9.68 10.77 4.80
N THR A 33 9.53 10.67 3.49
CA THR A 33 8.42 9.97 2.84
C THR A 33 8.68 8.49 2.60
N GLN A 34 9.91 8.02 2.79
CA GLN A 34 10.23 6.61 2.64
C GLN A 34 9.67 5.77 3.79
N PRO A 35 9.09 4.61 3.49
CA PRO A 35 8.67 3.66 4.51
C PRO A 35 9.86 3.16 5.33
N LEU A 36 9.75 3.21 6.65
CA LEU A 36 10.75 2.65 7.58
C LEU A 36 10.32 1.28 8.10
N LEU A 37 9.07 1.16 8.51
CA LEU A 37 8.47 -0.12 8.89
C LEU A 37 7.39 -0.47 7.89
N VAL A 38 7.45 -1.69 7.37
CA VAL A 38 6.54 -2.16 6.33
C VAL A 38 6.01 -3.56 6.63
N LEU A 39 4.86 -3.86 6.02
CA LEU A 39 4.27 -5.18 5.99
C LEU A 39 4.28 -5.69 4.54
N ARG A 40 5.10 -6.69 4.26
CA ARG A 40 5.30 -7.25 2.92
C ARG A 40 4.30 -8.37 2.64
N PRO A 41 3.60 -8.33 1.50
CA PRO A 41 2.74 -9.42 1.08
C PRO A 41 3.55 -10.62 0.57
N PRO A 42 2.90 -11.79 0.41
CA PRO A 42 3.44 -12.83 -0.45
C PRO A 42 3.67 -12.28 -1.87
N PRO A 43 4.74 -12.69 -2.56
CA PRO A 43 5.08 -12.17 -3.90
C PRO A 43 3.95 -12.33 -4.92
N GLU A 44 3.17 -13.41 -4.82
CA GLU A 44 2.07 -13.74 -5.72
C GLU A 44 0.94 -12.72 -5.68
N LEU A 45 0.70 -12.10 -4.52
CA LEU A 45 -0.34 -11.08 -4.37
C LEU A 45 -0.04 -9.86 -5.25
N ALA A 46 1.13 -9.28 -5.07
CA ALA A 46 1.53 -8.08 -5.81
C ALA A 46 1.69 -8.37 -7.30
N ALA A 47 2.34 -9.49 -7.66
CA ALA A 47 2.52 -9.89 -9.05
C ALA A 47 1.19 -10.19 -9.76
N GLY A 48 0.23 -10.83 -9.06
CA GLY A 48 -1.09 -11.11 -9.59
C GLY A 48 -1.90 -9.85 -9.85
N LEU A 49 -1.86 -8.90 -8.94
CA LEU A 49 -2.50 -7.59 -9.10
C LEU A 49 -1.86 -6.77 -10.21
N PHE A 50 -0.52 -6.74 -10.28
CA PHE A 50 0.19 -6.04 -11.35
C PHE A 50 -0.21 -6.56 -12.73
N ARG A 51 -0.22 -7.88 -12.94
CA ARG A 51 -0.64 -8.46 -14.23
C ARG A 51 -2.05 -8.04 -14.64
N GLN A 52 -2.98 -7.98 -13.69
CA GLN A 52 -4.36 -7.55 -13.97
C GLN A 52 -4.42 -6.06 -14.32
N VAL A 53 -3.72 -5.21 -13.58
CA VAL A 53 -3.66 -3.77 -13.85
C VAL A 53 -3.00 -3.52 -15.21
N PHE A 54 -1.84 -4.12 -15.47
CA PHE A 54 -1.11 -3.98 -16.72
C PHE A 54 -1.95 -4.40 -17.94
N ALA A 55 -2.66 -5.52 -17.82
CA ALA A 55 -3.52 -6.01 -18.91
C ALA A 55 -4.71 -5.10 -19.22
N ARG A 56 -5.17 -4.31 -18.25
CA ARG A 56 -6.36 -3.45 -18.40
C ARG A 56 -6.02 -1.98 -18.67
N ALA A 57 -4.90 -1.50 -18.14
CA ALA A 57 -4.53 -0.09 -18.26
C ALA A 57 -4.11 0.29 -19.69
N MET A 58 -3.60 -0.67 -20.47
CA MET A 58 -3.07 -0.47 -21.83
C MET A 58 -1.99 0.63 -21.91
N GLU A 59 -1.18 0.74 -20.87
CA GLU A 59 -0.13 1.74 -20.70
C GLU A 59 1.17 1.09 -20.25
N SER A 60 2.28 1.78 -20.46
CA SER A 60 3.57 1.35 -19.91
C SER A 60 3.58 1.61 -18.40
N LEU A 61 3.64 0.54 -17.62
CA LEU A 61 3.65 0.57 -16.16
C LEU A 61 4.81 -0.23 -15.61
N ASN A 62 5.37 0.26 -14.52
CA ASN A 62 6.40 -0.39 -13.74
C ASN A 62 5.79 -1.04 -12.49
N ALA A 63 6.22 -2.25 -12.15
CA ALA A 63 5.91 -2.86 -10.88
C ALA A 63 6.89 -2.36 -9.80
N PRO A 64 6.45 -2.20 -8.52
CA PRO A 64 7.38 -1.93 -7.43
C PRO A 64 8.33 -3.12 -7.23
N LEU A 65 9.62 -2.82 -7.00
CA LEU A 65 10.64 -3.85 -6.76
C LEU A 65 10.40 -4.60 -5.45
N SER A 66 9.93 -3.90 -4.45
CA SER A 66 9.67 -4.44 -3.10
C SER A 66 8.29 -3.96 -2.61
N PRO A 67 7.20 -4.55 -3.12
CA PRO A 67 5.86 -4.14 -2.75
C PRO A 67 5.60 -4.41 -1.26
N ALA A 68 5.07 -3.39 -0.57
CA ALA A 68 4.75 -3.48 0.85
C ALA A 68 3.66 -2.47 1.23
N ILE A 69 2.95 -2.75 2.32
CA ILE A 69 2.09 -1.77 2.98
C ILE A 69 2.96 -0.97 3.95
N PRO A 70 3.10 0.36 3.78
CA PRO A 70 3.83 1.19 4.73
C PRO A 70 3.06 1.30 6.05
N LEU A 71 3.74 1.02 7.15
CA LEU A 71 3.20 1.11 8.51
C LEU A 71 3.64 2.38 9.23
N VAL A 72 4.92 2.75 9.08
CA VAL A 72 5.53 3.95 9.64
C VAL A 72 6.49 4.52 8.62
N LEU A 73 6.37 5.81 8.31
CA LEU A 73 7.30 6.52 7.47
C LEU A 73 8.51 7.02 8.28
N ARG A 74 9.65 7.20 7.61
CA ARG A 74 10.85 7.73 8.26
C ARG A 74 10.60 9.06 8.96
N GLY A 75 9.90 9.99 8.34
CA GLY A 75 9.59 11.27 8.93
C GLY A 75 8.63 11.20 10.13
N GLU A 76 7.77 10.20 10.20
CA GLU A 76 6.92 9.95 11.37
C GLU A 76 7.75 9.39 12.52
N PHE A 77 8.67 8.46 12.22
CA PHE A 77 9.58 7.92 13.20
C PHE A 77 10.44 9.03 13.81
N ASP A 78 11.09 9.84 12.99
CA ASP A 78 12.01 10.89 13.45
C ASP A 78 11.31 11.98 14.29
N ARG A 79 10.03 12.26 14.03
CA ARG A 79 9.30 13.33 14.74
C ARG A 79 8.55 12.87 15.98
N VAL A 80 8.11 11.62 16.03
CA VAL A 80 7.18 11.14 17.06
C VAL A 80 7.69 9.89 17.77
N VAL A 81 8.09 8.87 17.01
CA VAL A 81 8.35 7.54 17.55
C VAL A 81 9.78 7.41 18.09
N GLY A 82 10.74 8.03 17.42
CA GLY A 82 12.18 7.89 17.69
C GLY A 82 12.61 8.42 19.07
N ASP A 83 11.84 9.31 19.68
CA ASP A 83 12.08 9.76 21.05
C ASP A 83 11.75 8.69 22.10
N GLN A 84 10.94 7.70 21.73
CA GLN A 84 10.41 6.67 22.64
C GLN A 84 10.96 5.27 22.33
N LEU A 85 11.22 4.96 21.06
CA LEU A 85 11.58 3.64 20.60
C LEU A 85 12.77 3.68 19.62
N THR A 86 13.65 2.70 19.72
CA THR A 86 14.60 2.41 18.63
C THR A 86 13.89 1.71 17.46
N GLN A 87 14.53 1.62 16.31
CA GLN A 87 13.97 0.91 15.16
C GLN A 87 13.72 -0.58 15.46
N GLU A 88 14.65 -1.22 16.18
CA GLU A 88 14.50 -2.62 16.60
C GLU A 88 13.33 -2.79 17.60
N ALA A 89 13.16 -1.84 18.51
CA ALA A 89 12.04 -1.83 19.44
C ALA A 89 10.71 -1.60 18.73
N LEU A 90 10.69 -0.77 17.69
CA LEU A 90 9.52 -0.56 16.83
C LEU A 90 9.12 -1.85 16.11
N LEU A 91 10.08 -2.58 15.51
CA LEU A 91 9.83 -3.87 14.88
C LEU A 91 9.32 -4.89 15.90
N THR A 92 9.90 -4.92 17.09
CA THR A 92 9.47 -5.80 18.19
C THR A 92 8.03 -5.47 18.63
N ALA A 93 7.68 -4.20 18.75
CA ALA A 93 6.32 -3.75 19.06
C ALA A 93 5.31 -4.18 17.99
N ALA A 94 5.67 -4.07 16.70
CA ALA A 94 4.81 -4.51 15.60
C ALA A 94 4.57 -6.03 15.61
N ARG A 95 5.58 -6.81 15.96
CA ARG A 95 5.44 -8.27 16.16
C ARG A 95 4.56 -8.61 17.36
N ALA A 96 4.74 -7.89 18.47
CA ALA A 96 3.90 -8.05 19.65
C ALA A 96 2.42 -7.70 19.36
N ALA A 97 2.16 -6.73 18.50
CA ALA A 97 0.84 -6.40 17.99
C ALA A 97 0.30 -7.43 16.97
N ARG A 98 1.07 -8.46 16.62
CA ARG A 98 0.71 -9.55 15.71
C ARG A 98 0.25 -9.09 14.33
N LEU A 99 0.86 -8.05 13.79
CA LEU A 99 0.46 -7.46 12.50
C LEU A 99 0.62 -8.44 11.33
N GLU A 100 1.58 -9.38 11.41
CA GLU A 100 1.76 -10.44 10.40
C GLU A 100 0.59 -11.42 10.32
N ALA A 101 -0.17 -11.56 11.40
CA ALA A 101 -1.35 -12.42 11.50
C ALA A 101 -2.67 -11.62 11.48
N ALA A 102 -2.60 -10.31 11.28
CA ALA A 102 -3.77 -9.46 11.26
C ALA A 102 -4.68 -9.74 10.07
N THR A 103 -5.97 -9.51 10.25
CA THR A 103 -6.93 -9.54 9.14
C THR A 103 -6.73 -8.31 8.27
N ILE A 104 -6.35 -8.54 7.02
CA ILE A 104 -6.13 -7.50 6.01
C ILE A 104 -7.05 -7.81 4.84
N THR A 105 -8.04 -6.96 4.62
CA THR A 105 -9.10 -7.18 3.62
C THR A 105 -8.92 -6.19 2.47
N PRO A 106 -8.67 -6.66 1.24
CA PRO A 106 -8.64 -5.77 0.07
C PRO A 106 -10.02 -5.16 -0.15
N ARG A 107 -10.07 -3.88 -0.47
CA ARG A 107 -11.31 -3.15 -0.73
C ARG A 107 -11.44 -2.76 -2.18
N CYS A 108 -10.49 -1.99 -2.66
CA CYS A 108 -10.55 -1.51 -4.04
C CYS A 108 -9.17 -1.16 -4.60
N LEU A 109 -9.10 -1.16 -5.91
CA LEU A 109 -8.01 -0.53 -6.64
C LEU A 109 -8.28 0.97 -6.71
N VAL A 110 -7.27 1.76 -6.39
CA VAL A 110 -7.28 3.23 -6.50
C VAL A 110 -6.31 3.63 -7.59
N HIS A 111 -6.70 4.61 -8.38
CA HIS A 111 -5.84 5.24 -9.39
C HIS A 111 -5.66 6.71 -9.04
N ARG A 112 -4.41 7.13 -8.94
CA ARG A 112 -4.04 8.54 -8.76
C ARG A 112 -3.29 9.03 -9.99
N ARG A 113 -3.63 10.24 -10.44
CA ARG A 113 -2.98 10.90 -11.54
C ARG A 113 -2.68 12.35 -11.17
N VAL A 114 -1.44 12.77 -11.40
CA VAL A 114 -1.00 14.14 -11.25
C VAL A 114 -0.49 14.60 -12.60
N SER A 115 -1.06 15.67 -13.11
CA SER A 115 -0.65 16.29 -14.37
C SER A 115 -0.09 17.69 -14.09
N ALA A 116 1.13 17.91 -14.53
CA ALA A 116 1.81 19.20 -14.52
C ALA A 116 2.32 19.48 -15.94
N PRO A 117 2.67 20.73 -16.31
CA PRO A 117 3.21 21.03 -17.63
C PRO A 117 4.40 20.11 -17.98
N GLY A 118 4.24 19.33 -19.04
CA GLY A 118 5.26 18.39 -19.54
C GLY A 118 5.41 17.07 -18.78
N ILE A 119 4.67 16.85 -17.68
CA ILE A 119 4.80 15.64 -16.87
C ILE A 119 3.41 15.15 -16.47
N THR A 120 3.13 13.89 -16.79
CA THR A 120 1.99 13.15 -16.21
C THR A 120 2.53 11.99 -15.39
N ARG A 121 2.19 11.98 -14.10
CA ARG A 121 2.49 10.88 -13.18
C ARG A 121 1.21 10.16 -12.84
N GLN A 122 1.26 8.85 -12.72
CA GLN A 122 0.13 8.04 -12.30
C GLN A 122 0.59 6.80 -11.57
N ALA A 123 -0.21 6.38 -10.60
CA ALA A 123 0.02 5.19 -9.83
C ALA A 123 -1.30 4.45 -9.54
N TYR A 124 -1.19 3.15 -9.47
CA TYR A 124 -2.25 2.23 -9.06
C TYR A 124 -1.85 1.56 -7.77
N PHE A 125 -2.75 1.54 -6.81
CA PHE A 125 -2.54 0.86 -5.54
C PHE A 125 -3.84 0.26 -5.02
N VAL A 126 -3.73 -0.81 -4.26
CA VAL A 126 -4.87 -1.42 -3.58
C VAL A 126 -4.97 -0.85 -2.19
N PHE A 127 -6.16 -0.39 -1.85
CA PHE A 127 -6.52 -0.01 -0.49
C PHE A 127 -7.06 -1.23 0.27
N PHE A 128 -6.56 -1.39 1.49
CA PHE A 128 -6.98 -2.46 2.40
C PHE A 128 -7.69 -1.88 3.62
N GLU A 129 -8.64 -2.61 4.13
CA GLU A 129 -9.14 -2.44 5.48
C GLU A 129 -8.30 -3.30 6.41
N ALA A 130 -7.65 -2.68 7.38
CA ALA A 130 -6.74 -3.33 8.33
C ALA A 130 -6.79 -2.61 9.69
N PRO A 131 -7.82 -2.87 10.52
CA PRO A 131 -8.01 -2.19 11.81
C PRO A 131 -6.79 -2.30 12.73
N ALA A 132 -6.13 -3.46 12.75
CA ALA A 132 -4.95 -3.67 13.58
C ALA A 132 -3.78 -2.73 13.22
N ILE A 133 -3.65 -2.33 11.95
CA ILE A 133 -2.65 -1.34 11.53
C ILE A 133 -3.01 0.04 12.09
N ALA A 134 -4.28 0.43 12.01
CA ALA A 134 -4.75 1.70 12.56
C ALA A 134 -4.55 1.79 14.07
N GLU A 135 -4.89 0.73 14.79
CA GLU A 135 -4.69 0.61 16.24
C GLU A 135 -3.20 0.69 16.61
N PHE A 136 -2.34 -0.02 15.89
CA PHE A 136 -0.89 0.02 16.11
C PHE A 136 -0.33 1.44 15.91
N ARG A 137 -0.73 2.14 14.85
CA ARG A 137 -0.32 3.52 14.62
C ARG A 137 -0.75 4.45 15.76
N GLN A 138 -1.99 4.30 16.25
CA GLN A 138 -2.51 5.07 17.40
C GLN A 138 -1.70 4.79 18.67
N GLN A 139 -1.32 3.54 18.94
CA GLN A 139 -0.46 3.18 20.07
C GLN A 139 0.92 3.84 20.00
N LEU A 140 1.43 4.12 18.82
CA LEU A 140 2.67 4.86 18.60
C LEU A 140 2.52 6.38 18.68
N GLY A 141 1.30 6.90 18.92
CA GLY A 141 0.99 8.33 18.91
C GLY A 141 0.89 8.93 17.51
N LEU A 142 0.73 8.09 16.48
CA LEU A 142 0.58 8.53 15.09
C LEU A 142 -0.90 8.68 14.71
N ASP A 143 -1.19 9.64 13.82
CA ASP A 143 -2.51 9.75 13.22
C ASP A 143 -2.77 8.55 12.30
N ALA A 144 -3.72 7.69 12.69
CA ALA A 144 -4.09 6.51 11.91
C ALA A 144 -4.64 6.88 10.53
N ALA A 145 -5.29 8.04 10.39
CA ALA A 145 -5.85 8.50 9.13
C ALA A 145 -4.83 9.16 8.20
N ALA A 146 -3.64 9.50 8.69
CA ALA A 146 -2.62 10.17 7.87
C ALA A 146 -2.02 9.27 6.79
N LEU A 147 -2.03 7.96 7.01
CA LEU A 147 -1.46 6.96 6.10
C LEU A 147 -2.43 5.78 6.01
N SER A 148 -3.14 5.67 4.89
CA SER A 148 -4.02 4.53 4.64
C SER A 148 -3.22 3.25 4.37
N PRO A 149 -3.73 2.06 4.77
CA PRO A 149 -3.11 0.78 4.42
C PRO A 149 -3.24 0.55 2.90
N ILE A 150 -2.17 0.82 2.18
CA ILE A 150 -2.12 0.70 0.72
C ILE A 150 -0.97 -0.19 0.29
N LEU A 151 -1.15 -0.88 -0.82
CA LEU A 151 -0.11 -1.63 -1.52
C LEU A 151 0.03 -1.06 -2.92
N PHE A 152 1.18 -0.47 -3.25
CA PHE A 152 1.45 -0.07 -4.62
C PHE A 152 1.53 -1.29 -5.52
N VAL A 153 0.87 -1.20 -6.67
CA VAL A 153 0.76 -2.28 -7.65
C VAL A 153 1.49 -1.92 -8.93
N ALA A 154 1.32 -0.69 -9.40
CA ALA A 154 1.91 -0.23 -10.64
C ALA A 154 2.03 1.30 -10.66
N ALA A 155 3.03 1.83 -11.38
CA ALA A 155 3.13 3.25 -11.68
C ALA A 155 3.76 3.50 -13.05
N ALA A 156 3.50 4.67 -13.62
CA ALA A 156 4.14 5.08 -14.87
C ALA A 156 5.65 5.37 -14.69
N ASP A 157 6.06 5.73 -13.49
CA ASP A 157 7.46 5.86 -13.07
C ASP A 157 7.81 4.84 -11.98
N SER A 158 9.05 4.84 -11.52
CA SER A 158 9.54 3.96 -10.46
C SER A 158 9.61 4.62 -9.08
N ASP A 159 9.22 5.89 -8.97
CA ASP A 159 9.29 6.65 -7.72
C ASP A 159 7.99 6.52 -6.92
N PHE A 160 7.78 5.34 -6.32
CA PHE A 160 6.59 5.04 -5.54
C PHE A 160 6.54 5.83 -4.22
N ASP A 161 7.67 6.07 -3.60
CA ASP A 161 7.73 6.71 -2.28
C ASP A 161 7.29 8.18 -2.31
N SER A 162 7.43 8.84 -3.44
CA SER A 162 6.97 10.22 -3.61
C SER A 162 5.45 10.39 -3.60
N TRP A 163 4.69 9.29 -3.67
CA TRP A 163 3.24 9.30 -3.50
C TRP A 163 2.81 9.28 -2.03
N LEU A 164 3.73 9.01 -1.10
CA LEU A 164 3.44 8.92 0.33
C LEU A 164 3.60 10.28 1.03
N PRO A 165 2.83 10.56 2.08
CA PRO A 165 1.74 9.75 2.61
C PRO A 165 0.48 9.82 1.72
N LEU A 166 -0.30 8.74 1.69
CA LEU A 166 -1.55 8.66 0.96
C LEU A 166 -2.74 8.43 1.89
N ARG A 167 -3.80 9.19 1.62
CA ARG A 167 -5.11 9.00 2.24
C ARG A 167 -6.11 8.50 1.20
N VAL A 168 -6.89 7.51 1.59
CA VAL A 168 -8.05 7.03 0.82
C VAL A 168 -9.31 7.37 1.62
N SER A 169 -10.16 8.22 1.05
CA SER A 169 -11.31 8.80 1.74
C SER A 169 -12.58 7.94 1.64
N GLY A 170 -12.49 6.75 1.09
CA GLY A 170 -13.62 5.84 0.94
C GLY A 170 -13.94 5.49 -0.51
N ALA A 171 -15.17 5.10 -0.77
CA ALA A 171 -15.59 4.56 -2.08
C ALA A 171 -15.40 5.53 -3.26
N ALA A 172 -15.41 6.85 -3.01
CA ALA A 172 -15.22 7.86 -4.05
C ALA A 172 -13.81 7.80 -4.68
N ASP A 173 -12.82 7.32 -3.94
CA ASP A 173 -11.45 7.16 -4.43
C ASP A 173 -11.23 5.86 -5.21
N CYS A 174 -12.16 4.92 -5.11
CA CYS A 174 -12.04 3.60 -5.72
C CYS A 174 -12.28 3.65 -7.22
N LEU A 175 -11.35 3.10 -7.99
CA LEU A 175 -11.51 2.87 -9.42
C LEU A 175 -12.37 1.64 -9.70
N ALA A 176 -12.08 0.54 -9.01
CA ALA A 176 -12.78 -0.74 -9.14
C ALA A 176 -12.66 -1.55 -7.84
N PRO A 177 -13.64 -2.41 -7.53
CA PRO A 177 -13.55 -3.29 -6.37
C PRO A 177 -12.43 -4.33 -6.54
N VAL A 178 -11.87 -4.77 -5.41
CA VAL A 178 -10.98 -5.94 -5.34
C VAL A 178 -11.71 -7.02 -4.56
N GLU A 179 -11.92 -8.16 -5.20
CA GLU A 179 -12.68 -9.28 -4.66
C GLU A 179 -11.77 -10.46 -4.33
N ILE A 180 -12.13 -11.17 -3.27
CA ILE A 180 -11.41 -12.39 -2.88
C ILE A 180 -12.03 -13.55 -3.64
N SER A 181 -11.26 -14.16 -4.53
CA SER A 181 -11.63 -15.41 -5.18
C SER A 181 -11.45 -16.61 -4.25
N ARG A 182 -12.22 -17.64 -4.51
CA ARG A 182 -12.18 -18.90 -3.74
C ARG A 182 -10.97 -19.73 -4.06
#